data_d46d9b1e33878f9868baa8e5fa80415e
#
_entry.id   d46d9b1e33878f9868baa8e5fa80415e
#
_cell.length_a   1.000
_cell.length_b   1.000
_cell.length_c   1.000
_cell.angle_alpha   90.00
_cell.angle_beta   90.00
_cell.angle_gamma   90.00
#
_symmetry.space_group_name_H-M   'P 1'
#
loop_
_entity.id
_entity.type
_entity.pdbx_description
1 polymer ?
#
loop_
_entity_poly.entity_id
_entity_poly.type
_entity_poly.pdbx_seq_one_letter_code
_entity_poly.pdbx_strand_id
1 'polypeptide(L)'
;MRSEKKNTGLAAGAVLIAILIIIQIGDSYCSELYDKIQSLFLMDLIMNPLNMSLEDATVMINSVAIPFYAISLISPVFRGMVDYLGKKKVLLLNLLLYIPGLLLCMTTRKYIVFLIGNSLISLSTSVDIQYIYIASFIDEKKRATVRGILAAAAALSAASVPVIR
;
A
#
# COMPACT_ATOMS: atom_id res chain seq x y z
N MET A 1 -40.22 -13.40 5.47
CA MET A 1 -38.88 -14.05 5.37
C MET A 1 -38.03 -13.65 4.16
N ARG A 2 -38.56 -13.39 2.96
CA ARG A 2 -37.73 -13.01 1.78
C ARG A 2 -37.25 -11.55 1.83
N SER A 3 -37.94 -10.65 2.52
CA SER A 3 -37.56 -9.23 2.67
C SER A 3 -36.45 -9.00 3.67
N GLU A 4 -36.37 -9.74 4.77
CA GLU A 4 -35.30 -9.61 5.77
C GLU A 4 -33.94 -10.08 5.25
N LYS A 5 -33.89 -11.19 4.48
CA LYS A 5 -32.63 -11.65 3.87
C LYS A 5 -32.06 -10.65 2.85
N LYS A 6 -32.89 -9.85 2.20
CA LYS A 6 -32.46 -8.83 1.25
C LYS A 6 -31.85 -7.61 1.94
N ASN A 7 -32.38 -7.22 3.09
CA ASN A 7 -31.88 -6.09 3.87
C ASN A 7 -30.56 -6.41 4.58
N THR A 8 -30.38 -7.63 5.08
CA THR A 8 -29.10 -8.05 5.69
C THR A 8 -27.95 -8.12 4.66
N GLY A 9 -28.23 -8.53 3.43
CA GLY A 9 -27.24 -8.53 2.36
C GLY A 9 -26.82 -7.12 1.91
N LEU A 10 -27.77 -6.17 1.90
CA LEU A 10 -27.50 -4.77 1.54
C LEU A 10 -26.65 -4.06 2.61
N ALA A 11 -26.97 -4.30 3.88
CA ALA A 11 -26.21 -3.74 5.01
C ALA A 11 -24.76 -4.30 5.05
N ALA A 12 -24.60 -5.60 4.83
CA ALA A 12 -23.27 -6.22 4.78
C ALA A 12 -22.43 -5.68 3.61
N GLY A 13 -23.04 -5.43 2.45
CA GLY A 13 -22.37 -4.82 1.31
C GLY A 13 -21.93 -3.38 1.58
N ALA A 14 -22.76 -2.57 2.24
CA ALA A 14 -22.43 -1.19 2.60
C ALA A 14 -21.28 -1.14 3.63
N VAL A 15 -21.28 -2.00 4.63
CA VAL A 15 -20.20 -2.12 5.62
C VAL A 15 -18.89 -2.53 4.95
N LEU A 16 -18.93 -3.49 4.03
CA LEU A 16 -17.74 -3.90 3.27
C LEU A 16 -17.16 -2.72 2.48
N ILE A 17 -17.99 -1.98 1.77
CA ILE A 17 -17.54 -0.80 0.99
C ILE A 17 -16.94 0.26 1.92
N ALA A 18 -17.52 0.53 3.06
CA ALA A 18 -16.99 1.47 4.03
C ALA A 18 -15.60 1.04 4.55
N ILE A 19 -15.42 -0.25 4.87
CA ILE A 19 -14.13 -0.80 5.28
C ILE A 19 -13.10 -0.66 4.17
N LEU A 20 -13.46 -0.97 2.93
CA LEU A 20 -12.55 -0.83 1.78
C LEU A 20 -12.14 0.63 1.54
N ILE A 21 -13.05 1.58 1.73
CA ILE A 21 -12.77 3.02 1.65
C ILE A 21 -11.76 3.43 2.72
N ILE A 22 -11.96 3.01 3.97
CA ILE A 22 -11.04 3.32 5.08
C ILE A 22 -9.64 2.76 4.81
N ILE A 23 -9.54 1.51 4.34
CA ILE A 23 -8.27 0.89 3.96
C ILE A 23 -7.61 1.69 2.84
N GLN A 24 -8.35 2.06 1.80
CA GLN A 24 -7.83 2.79 0.65
C GLN A 24 -7.32 4.20 1.04
N ILE A 25 -8.06 4.89 1.90
CA ILE A 25 -7.65 6.20 2.44
C ILE A 25 -6.34 6.05 3.21
N GLY A 26 -6.24 5.07 4.11
CA GLY A 26 -5.04 4.82 4.90
C GLY A 26 -3.84 4.46 4.03
N ASP A 27 -4.01 3.56 3.08
CA ASP A 27 -2.97 3.14 2.16
C ASP A 27 -2.43 4.30 1.31
N SER A 28 -3.33 5.08 0.71
CA SER A 28 -2.96 6.24 -0.12
C SER A 28 -2.29 7.36 0.70
N TYR A 29 -2.77 7.62 1.93
CA TYR A 29 -2.17 8.61 2.82
C TYR A 29 -0.75 8.19 3.23
N CYS A 30 -0.58 6.94 3.63
CA CYS A 30 0.72 6.40 4.03
C CYS A 30 1.71 6.36 2.85
N SER A 31 1.27 6.01 1.65
CA SER A 31 2.10 5.99 0.45
C SER A 31 2.63 7.38 0.11
N GLU A 32 1.75 8.38 0.07
CA GLU A 32 2.15 9.77 -0.19
C GLU A 32 3.06 10.35 0.89
N LEU A 33 2.76 10.05 2.16
CA LEU A 33 3.61 10.47 3.26
C LEU A 33 5.01 9.84 3.16
N TYR A 34 5.04 8.55 2.79
CA TYR A 34 6.27 7.80 2.57
C TYR A 34 7.13 8.43 1.48
N ASP A 35 6.56 8.76 0.32
CA ASP A 35 7.29 9.35 -0.80
C ASP A 35 7.91 10.71 -0.42
N LYS A 36 7.19 11.50 0.38
CA LYS A 36 7.72 12.76 0.91
C LYS A 36 8.84 12.58 1.93
N ILE A 37 8.72 11.61 2.82
CA ILE A 37 9.74 11.29 3.82
C ILE A 37 11.00 10.74 3.12
N GLN A 38 10.84 9.94 2.07
CA GLN A 38 11.97 9.39 1.33
C GLN A 38 12.92 10.47 0.80
N SER A 39 12.40 11.58 0.29
CA SER A 39 13.22 12.69 -0.19
C SER A 39 14.01 13.38 0.93
N LEU A 40 13.40 13.55 2.10
CA LEU A 40 14.09 14.09 3.28
C LEU A 40 15.17 13.13 3.80
N PHE A 41 14.88 11.84 3.80
CA PHE A 41 15.85 10.80 4.17
C PHE A 41 17.08 10.82 3.28
N LEU A 42 16.89 11.07 1.98
CA LEU A 42 17.96 11.20 1.02
C LEU A 42 18.91 12.35 1.41
N MET A 43 18.34 13.50 1.74
CA MET A 43 19.11 14.67 2.13
C MET A 43 19.84 14.45 3.46
N ASP A 44 19.17 13.96 4.48
CA ASP A 44 19.72 13.89 5.83
C ASP A 44 20.69 12.73 6.07
N LEU A 45 20.45 11.57 5.41
CA LEU A 45 21.26 10.37 5.65
C LEU A 45 22.43 10.21 4.67
N ILE A 46 22.35 10.80 3.50
CA ILE A 46 23.33 10.56 2.43
C ILE A 46 24.01 11.84 1.98
N MET A 47 23.23 12.84 1.56
CA MET A 47 23.81 14.07 1.00
C MET A 47 24.60 14.84 2.04
N ASN A 48 23.99 15.16 3.18
CA ASN A 48 24.63 15.99 4.20
C ASN A 48 25.86 15.33 4.86
N PRO A 49 25.81 14.05 5.31
CA PRO A 49 26.95 13.43 5.97
C PRO A 49 28.13 13.15 5.03
N LEU A 50 27.87 12.92 3.73
CA LEU A 50 28.88 12.56 2.74
C LEU A 50 29.32 13.74 1.86
N ASN A 51 28.72 14.93 2.05
CA ASN A 51 28.91 16.10 1.17
C ASN A 51 28.76 15.78 -0.31
N MET A 52 27.80 14.90 -0.64
CA MET A 52 27.55 14.46 -2.00
C MET A 52 26.60 15.41 -2.73
N SER A 53 26.77 15.52 -4.05
CA SER A 53 25.77 16.17 -4.90
C SER A 53 24.49 15.34 -4.94
N LEU A 54 23.35 15.97 -5.30
CA LEU A 54 22.08 15.28 -5.47
C LEU A 54 22.18 14.16 -6.53
N GLU A 55 22.95 14.40 -7.59
CA GLU A 55 23.14 13.45 -8.68
C GLU A 55 23.91 12.21 -8.21
N ASP A 56 25.04 12.40 -7.53
CA ASP A 56 25.86 11.30 -6.99
C ASP A 56 25.09 10.50 -5.92
N ALA A 57 24.38 11.18 -5.03
CA ALA A 57 23.55 10.54 -4.02
C ALA A 57 22.44 9.69 -4.66
N THR A 58 21.81 10.19 -5.72
CA THR A 58 20.74 9.47 -6.45
C THR A 58 21.31 8.22 -7.14
N VAL A 59 22.48 8.32 -7.78
CA VAL A 59 23.14 7.17 -8.42
C VAL A 59 23.50 6.12 -7.37
N MET A 60 24.09 6.52 -6.24
CA MET A 60 24.44 5.62 -5.15
C MET A 60 23.23 4.88 -4.61
N ILE A 61 22.13 5.59 -4.35
CA ILE A 61 20.88 5.02 -3.83
C ILE A 61 20.28 4.02 -4.81
N ASN A 62 20.18 4.39 -6.08
CA ASN A 62 19.62 3.52 -7.09
C ASN A 62 20.44 2.24 -7.24
N SER A 63 21.77 2.33 -7.20
CA SER A 63 22.65 1.17 -7.29
C SER A 63 22.46 0.19 -6.14
N VAL A 64 22.32 0.70 -4.92
CA VAL A 64 22.08 -0.15 -3.73
C VAL A 64 20.62 -0.64 -3.67
N ALA A 65 19.67 0.12 -4.22
CA ALA A 65 18.26 -0.22 -4.18
C ALA A 65 17.85 -1.31 -5.21
N ILE A 66 18.58 -1.46 -6.32
CA ILE A 66 18.27 -2.43 -7.38
C ILE A 66 17.97 -3.84 -6.84
N PRO A 67 18.84 -4.48 -6.03
CA PRO A 67 18.57 -5.84 -5.53
C PRO A 67 17.33 -5.91 -4.64
N PHE A 68 17.00 -4.83 -3.93
CA PHE A 68 15.80 -4.76 -3.09
C PHE A 68 14.53 -4.58 -3.94
N TYR A 69 14.59 -3.81 -5.02
CA TYR A 69 13.48 -3.69 -5.96
C TYR A 69 13.23 -5.00 -6.72
N ALA A 70 14.26 -5.81 -6.98
CA ALA A 70 14.11 -7.13 -7.57
C ALA A 70 13.22 -8.05 -6.73
N ILE A 71 13.15 -7.85 -5.41
CA ILE A 71 12.24 -8.59 -4.51
C ILE A 71 10.77 -8.34 -4.88
N SER A 72 10.43 -7.16 -5.38
CA SER A 72 9.07 -6.84 -5.82
C SER A 72 8.59 -7.71 -6.99
N LEU A 73 9.50 -8.30 -7.77
CA LEU A 73 9.17 -9.25 -8.83
C LEU A 73 8.53 -10.53 -8.30
N ILE A 74 8.67 -10.82 -7.00
CA ILE A 74 8.01 -11.96 -6.34
C ILE A 74 6.54 -11.63 -6.01
N SER A 75 6.14 -10.36 -6.03
CA SER A 75 4.76 -9.93 -5.74
C SER A 75 3.67 -10.71 -6.50
N PRO A 76 3.81 -11.06 -7.81
CA PRO A 76 2.81 -11.87 -8.50
C PRO A 76 2.57 -13.25 -7.88
N VAL A 77 3.57 -13.83 -7.22
CA VAL A 77 3.44 -15.12 -6.51
C VAL A 77 2.45 -14.97 -5.35
N PHE A 78 2.51 -13.86 -4.61
CA PHE A 78 1.56 -13.58 -3.53
C PHE A 78 0.13 -13.43 -4.02
N ARG A 79 -0.06 -12.90 -5.25
CA ARG A 79 -1.40 -12.83 -5.87
C ARG A 79 -1.96 -14.22 -6.15
N GLY A 80 -1.13 -15.15 -6.64
CA GLY A 80 -1.53 -16.54 -6.87
C GLY A 80 -1.84 -17.31 -5.58
N MET A 81 -1.28 -16.92 -4.44
CA MET A 81 -1.56 -17.56 -3.14
C MET A 81 -3.01 -17.36 -2.67
N VAL A 82 -3.74 -16.41 -3.23
CA VAL A 82 -5.16 -16.18 -2.89
C VAL A 82 -6.01 -17.42 -3.17
N ASP A 83 -5.70 -18.14 -4.24
CA ASP A 83 -6.45 -19.33 -4.65
C ASP A 83 -6.19 -20.51 -3.69
N TYR A 84 -4.99 -20.61 -3.13
CA TYR A 84 -4.60 -21.69 -2.20
C TYR A 84 -4.94 -21.40 -0.74
N LEU A 85 -4.62 -20.20 -0.27
CA LEU A 85 -4.76 -19.83 1.15
C LEU A 85 -6.12 -19.19 1.46
N GLY A 86 -6.81 -18.72 0.45
CA GLY A 86 -8.04 -17.95 0.57
C GLY A 86 -7.81 -16.47 0.93
N LYS A 87 -8.75 -15.64 0.51
CA LYS A 87 -8.68 -14.17 0.54
C LYS A 87 -8.35 -13.59 1.90
N LYS A 88 -8.98 -14.11 2.97
CA LYS A 88 -8.79 -13.60 4.34
C LYS A 88 -7.36 -13.80 4.84
N LYS A 89 -6.77 -14.99 4.60
CA LYS A 89 -5.41 -15.30 5.06
C LYS A 89 -4.37 -14.48 4.30
N VAL A 90 -4.59 -14.28 2.99
CA VAL A 90 -3.69 -13.46 2.16
C VAL A 90 -3.78 -11.99 2.55
N LEU A 91 -4.97 -11.47 2.87
CA LEU A 91 -5.10 -10.12 3.40
C LEU A 91 -4.35 -9.94 4.73
N LEU A 92 -4.48 -10.91 5.65
CA LEU A 92 -3.73 -10.87 6.91
C LEU A 92 -2.23 -10.94 6.68
N LEU A 93 -1.76 -11.78 5.75
CA LEU A 93 -0.35 -11.88 5.39
C LEU A 93 0.17 -10.53 4.84
N ASN A 94 -0.61 -9.88 3.98
CA ASN A 94 -0.25 -8.56 3.47
C ASN A 94 -0.14 -7.50 4.56
N LEU A 95 -1.10 -7.44 5.48
CA LEU A 95 -1.02 -6.53 6.62
C LEU A 95 0.20 -6.82 7.50
N LEU A 96 0.54 -8.10 7.67
CA LEU A 96 1.70 -8.55 8.44
C LEU A 96 3.04 -8.20 7.76
N LEU A 97 3.06 -7.99 6.45
CA LEU A 97 4.21 -7.47 5.71
C LEU A 97 4.23 -5.94 5.69
N TYR A 98 3.07 -5.33 5.44
CA TYR A 98 2.92 -3.89 5.26
C TYR A 98 3.22 -3.09 6.54
N ILE A 99 2.62 -3.51 7.69
CA ILE A 99 2.77 -2.77 8.95
C ILE A 99 4.22 -2.75 9.45
N PRO A 100 4.95 -3.89 9.55
CA PRO A 100 6.35 -3.86 9.92
C PRO A 100 7.22 -3.09 8.91
N GLY A 101 6.92 -3.22 7.61
CA GLY A 101 7.62 -2.48 6.57
C GLY A 101 7.50 -0.97 6.79
N LEU A 102 6.29 -0.48 7.04
CA LEU A 102 6.02 0.92 7.31
C LEU A 102 6.74 1.39 8.59
N LEU A 103 6.65 0.62 9.67
CA LEU A 103 7.33 0.92 10.93
C LEU A 103 8.85 1.01 10.75
N LEU A 104 9.46 0.09 10.01
CA LEU A 104 10.88 0.13 9.70
C LEU A 104 11.23 1.40 8.91
N CYS A 105 10.43 1.77 7.92
CA CYS A 105 10.67 2.98 7.14
C CYS A 105 10.56 4.25 7.98
N MET A 106 9.62 4.31 8.93
CA MET A 106 9.38 5.52 9.72
C MET A 106 10.35 5.69 10.91
N THR A 107 10.89 4.60 11.45
CA THR A 107 11.70 4.64 12.68
C THR A 107 13.19 4.54 12.45
N THR A 108 13.61 4.06 11.28
CA THR A 108 15.03 3.84 11.02
C THR A 108 15.80 5.12 10.68
N ARG A 109 17.09 5.13 11.06
CA ARG A 109 18.07 6.11 10.61
C ARG A 109 19.14 5.48 9.70
N LYS A 110 18.97 4.21 9.31
CA LYS A 110 19.92 3.48 8.46
C LYS A 110 19.28 3.19 7.11
N TYR A 111 19.92 3.61 6.03
CA TYR A 111 19.41 3.44 4.67
C TYR A 111 19.08 1.98 4.31
N ILE A 112 19.94 1.02 4.69
CA ILE A 112 19.70 -0.41 4.42
C ILE A 112 18.41 -0.90 5.11
N VAL A 113 18.17 -0.50 6.35
CA VAL A 113 16.94 -0.89 7.08
C VAL A 113 15.70 -0.27 6.43
N PHE A 114 15.82 0.96 5.93
CA PHE A 114 14.80 1.61 5.13
C PHE A 114 14.48 0.83 3.85
N LEU A 115 15.50 0.35 3.11
CA LEU A 115 15.30 -0.49 1.92
C LEU A 115 14.61 -1.81 2.24
N ILE A 116 14.95 -2.44 3.36
CA ILE A 116 14.27 -3.66 3.82
C ILE A 116 12.79 -3.36 4.09
N GLY A 117 12.48 -2.28 4.80
CA GLY A 117 11.12 -1.84 5.05
C GLY A 117 10.35 -1.59 3.75
N ASN A 118 10.96 -0.90 2.79
CA ASN A 118 10.40 -0.64 1.47
C ASN A 118 10.12 -1.94 0.69
N SER A 119 11.04 -2.89 0.76
CA SER A 119 10.85 -4.20 0.13
C SER A 119 9.66 -4.96 0.71
N LEU A 120 9.45 -4.90 2.02
CA LEU A 120 8.29 -5.50 2.68
C LEU A 120 6.99 -4.83 2.25
N ILE A 121 6.96 -3.50 2.12
CA ILE A 121 5.82 -2.74 1.59
C ILE A 121 5.54 -3.15 0.13
N SER A 122 6.58 -3.24 -0.69
CA SER A 122 6.46 -3.61 -2.11
C SER A 122 5.97 -5.04 -2.34
N LEU A 123 6.23 -5.96 -1.41
CA LEU A 123 5.67 -7.31 -1.41
C LEU A 123 4.19 -7.33 -1.04
N SER A 124 3.71 -6.31 -0.36
CA SER A 124 2.30 -6.16 -0.03
C SER A 124 1.48 -5.89 -1.28
N THR A 125 0.38 -6.61 -1.45
CA THR A 125 -0.55 -6.50 -2.58
C THR A 125 -1.94 -6.09 -2.11
N SER A 126 -2.02 -5.21 -1.13
CA SER A 126 -3.28 -4.81 -0.46
C SER A 126 -4.35 -4.33 -1.45
N VAL A 127 -3.96 -3.52 -2.42
CA VAL A 127 -4.86 -2.98 -3.46
C VAL A 127 -5.46 -4.09 -4.33
N ASP A 128 -4.66 -5.05 -4.74
CA ASP A 128 -5.13 -6.16 -5.58
C ASP A 128 -6.14 -7.04 -4.84
N ILE A 129 -5.93 -7.23 -3.53
CA ILE A 129 -6.87 -7.99 -2.71
C ILE A 129 -8.20 -7.24 -2.57
N GLN A 130 -8.18 -5.92 -2.46
CA GLN A 130 -9.41 -5.12 -2.48
C GLN A 130 -10.22 -5.37 -3.76
N TYR A 131 -9.57 -5.40 -4.93
CA TYR A 131 -10.25 -5.74 -6.19
C TYR A 131 -10.84 -7.15 -6.21
N ILE A 132 -10.16 -8.13 -5.61
CA ILE A 132 -10.68 -9.50 -5.48
C ILE A 132 -11.92 -9.51 -4.57
N TYR A 133 -11.90 -8.76 -3.47
CA TYR A 133 -13.09 -8.61 -2.60
C TYR A 133 -14.26 -7.96 -3.34
N ILE A 134 -14.03 -6.87 -4.05
CA ILE A 134 -15.05 -6.20 -4.86
C ILE A 134 -15.63 -7.17 -5.89
N ALA A 135 -14.79 -7.91 -6.61
CA ALA A 135 -15.24 -8.88 -7.61
C ALA A 135 -16.07 -10.02 -7.01
N SER A 136 -15.85 -10.35 -5.73
CA SER A 136 -16.51 -11.48 -5.07
C SER A 136 -17.83 -11.13 -4.40
N PHE A 137 -17.97 -9.92 -3.91
CA PHE A 137 -19.09 -9.52 -3.05
C PHE A 137 -19.98 -8.43 -3.67
N ILE A 138 -19.48 -7.75 -4.73
CA ILE A 138 -20.20 -6.66 -5.39
C ILE A 138 -20.73 -7.11 -6.73
N ASP A 139 -22.02 -6.83 -7.00
CA ASP A 139 -22.64 -7.09 -8.30
C ASP A 139 -21.84 -6.46 -9.43
N GLU A 140 -21.70 -7.15 -10.54
CA GLU A 140 -20.91 -6.73 -11.68
C GLU A 140 -21.23 -5.31 -12.17
N LYS A 141 -22.52 -4.98 -12.23
CA LYS A 141 -23.03 -3.66 -12.63
C LYS A 141 -22.57 -2.51 -11.70
N LYS A 142 -22.24 -2.81 -10.45
CA LYS A 142 -21.83 -1.82 -9.43
C LYS A 142 -20.32 -1.76 -9.21
N ARG A 143 -19.55 -2.73 -9.73
CA ARG A 143 -18.10 -2.82 -9.51
C ARG A 143 -17.36 -1.58 -9.99
N ALA A 144 -17.72 -1.08 -11.18
CA ALA A 144 -17.12 0.13 -11.74
C ALA A 144 -17.36 1.36 -10.84
N THR A 145 -18.58 1.52 -10.34
CA THR A 145 -18.94 2.62 -9.43
C THR A 145 -18.15 2.53 -8.12
N VAL A 146 -18.07 1.34 -7.51
CA VAL A 146 -17.30 1.15 -6.26
C VAL A 146 -15.83 1.42 -6.47
N ARG A 147 -15.24 0.98 -7.57
CA ARG A 147 -13.84 1.31 -7.92
C ARG A 147 -13.62 2.81 -8.11
N GLY A 148 -14.57 3.50 -8.76
CA GLY A 148 -14.53 4.95 -8.90
C GLY A 148 -14.56 5.69 -7.57
N ILE A 149 -15.39 5.24 -6.63
CA ILE A 149 -15.46 5.79 -5.27
C ILE A 149 -14.13 5.57 -4.52
N LEU A 150 -13.54 4.37 -4.61
CA LEU A 150 -12.24 4.08 -3.99
C LEU A 150 -11.13 4.94 -4.60
N ALA A 151 -11.09 5.10 -5.92
CA ALA A 151 -10.11 5.94 -6.59
C ALA A 151 -10.26 7.42 -6.19
N ALA A 152 -11.49 7.93 -6.07
CA ALA A 152 -11.74 9.28 -5.58
C ALA A 152 -11.30 9.46 -4.12
N ALA A 153 -11.60 8.49 -3.25
CA ALA A 153 -11.15 8.49 -1.86
C ALA A 153 -9.62 8.48 -1.75
N ALA A 154 -8.93 7.69 -2.58
CA ALA A 154 -7.48 7.67 -2.67
C ALA A 154 -6.91 9.03 -3.07
N ALA A 155 -7.44 9.63 -4.13
CA ALA A 155 -6.98 10.94 -4.62
C ALA A 155 -7.18 12.06 -3.58
N LEU A 156 -8.33 12.09 -2.89
CA LEU A 156 -8.59 13.04 -1.82
C LEU A 156 -7.65 12.85 -0.63
N SER A 157 -7.37 11.60 -0.27
CA SER A 157 -6.43 11.25 0.81
C SER A 157 -5.01 11.70 0.45
N ALA A 158 -4.53 11.38 -0.73
CA ALA A 158 -3.22 11.80 -1.21
C ALA A 158 -3.07 13.33 -1.22
N ALA A 159 -4.09 14.04 -1.71
CA ALA A 159 -4.10 15.50 -1.73
C ALA A 159 -4.12 16.14 -0.33
N SER A 160 -4.57 15.43 0.70
CA SER A 160 -4.62 15.91 2.09
C SER A 160 -3.27 15.84 2.81
N VAL A 161 -2.28 15.12 2.28
CA VAL A 161 -0.95 15.00 2.88
C VAL A 161 -0.22 16.33 2.82
N PRO A 162 0.22 16.91 3.96
CA PRO A 162 0.87 18.21 3.97
C PRO A 162 2.14 18.24 3.12
N VAL A 163 2.34 19.35 2.42
CA VAL A 163 3.60 19.59 1.70
C VAL A 163 4.65 19.90 2.76
N ILE A 164 5.53 18.94 3.02
CA ILE A 164 6.68 19.12 3.90
C ILE A 164 7.73 19.88 3.07
N ARG A 165 7.99 21.14 3.44
CA ARG A 165 9.03 21.99 2.85
C ARG A 165 10.26 22.01 3.73
#